data_50a07b58afb9c61f3faa324d1135019a
#
_entry.id   50a07b58afb9c61f3faa324d1135019a
#
_cell.length_a   1.000
_cell.length_b   1.000
_cell.length_c   1.000
_cell.angle_alpha   90.00
_cell.angle_beta   90.00
_cell.angle_gamma   90.00
#
_symmetry.space_group_name_H-M   'P 1'
#
loop_
_entity.id
_entity.type
_entity.pdbx_description
1 polymer ?
#
loop_
_entity_poly.entity_id
_entity_poly.type
_entity_poly.pdbx_seq_one_letter_code
_entity_poly.pdbx_strand_id
1 'polypeptide(L)'
;MSPKEEESTIRNYSHSFVDRKGEAILIKKLDDSMHQALIKKYLAYQPRDSFEGLPPIEDEACVKWVWKMIRDGTNLVALASEGDIVGHTAIFFIDRQRCEMLTVVWPQFQSRGIGTELVRSSIHLAHEMGFEKVWLSVDAANLRARHIYKECGFECLSSGDRGDVEMALDLKGQHEEEQ
;
A
#
# COMPACT_ATOMS: atom_id res chain seq x y z
N MET A 1 7.04 -5.65 -23.60
CA MET A 1 7.61 -4.36 -23.16
C MET A 1 9.09 -4.56 -22.89
N SER A 2 9.96 -3.61 -23.20
CA SER A 2 11.40 -3.78 -22.92
C SER A 2 11.68 -3.46 -21.44
N PRO A 3 12.76 -4.03 -20.82
CA PRO A 3 13.10 -3.74 -19.42
C PRO A 3 13.26 -2.25 -19.10
N LYS A 4 13.59 -1.43 -20.09
CA LYS A 4 13.69 0.04 -19.95
C LYS A 4 12.33 0.74 -19.95
N GLU A 5 11.34 0.20 -20.64
CA GLU A 5 9.96 0.73 -20.64
C GLU A 5 9.24 0.37 -19.33
N GLU A 6 9.46 -0.84 -18.80
CA GLU A 6 8.98 -1.26 -17.50
C GLU A 6 9.54 -0.39 -16.38
N GLU A 7 10.85 -0.15 -16.39
CA GLU A 7 11.51 0.73 -15.41
C GLU A 7 11.03 2.20 -15.51
N SER A 8 10.70 2.67 -16.72
CA SER A 8 10.14 4.00 -16.95
C SER A 8 8.69 4.13 -16.44
N THR A 9 7.85 3.11 -16.66
CA THR A 9 6.45 3.08 -16.19
C THR A 9 6.41 3.06 -14.66
N ILE A 10 7.24 2.24 -14.03
CA ILE A 10 7.37 2.18 -12.57
C ILE A 10 7.85 3.51 -11.99
N ARG A 11 8.78 4.20 -12.66
CA ARG A 11 9.32 5.50 -12.19
C ARG A 11 8.29 6.62 -12.21
N ASN A 12 7.37 6.60 -13.17
CA ASN A 12 6.43 7.70 -13.43
C ASN A 12 4.99 7.37 -13.07
N TYR A 13 4.75 6.32 -12.26
CA TYR A 13 3.39 5.95 -11.87
C TYR A 13 2.66 7.11 -11.21
N SER A 14 1.49 7.46 -11.74
CA SER A 14 0.56 8.40 -11.12
C SER A 14 -0.88 8.09 -11.50
N HIS A 15 -1.78 8.20 -10.54
CA HIS A 15 -3.22 8.00 -10.69
C HIS A 15 -3.98 9.06 -9.89
N SER A 16 -4.92 9.75 -10.52
CA SER A 16 -5.74 10.78 -9.87
C SER A 16 -7.19 10.36 -9.83
N PHE A 17 -7.85 10.61 -8.71
CA PHE A 17 -9.28 10.37 -8.54
C PHE A 17 -9.90 11.40 -7.59
N VAL A 18 -11.24 11.42 -7.53
CA VAL A 18 -11.98 12.23 -6.55
C VAL A 18 -12.49 11.31 -5.46
N ASP A 19 -12.18 11.60 -4.22
CA ASP A 19 -12.60 10.80 -3.08
C ASP A 19 -14.11 10.99 -2.76
N ARG A 20 -14.63 10.19 -1.81
CA ARG A 20 -16.05 10.24 -1.43
C ARG A 20 -16.51 11.55 -0.80
N LYS A 21 -15.59 12.47 -0.47
CA LYS A 21 -15.89 13.82 0.02
C LYS A 21 -15.75 14.90 -1.05
N GLY A 22 -15.43 14.51 -2.30
CA GLY A 22 -15.26 15.43 -3.41
C GLY A 22 -13.87 16.07 -3.50
N GLU A 23 -12.88 15.57 -2.75
CA GLU A 23 -11.51 16.08 -2.77
C GLU A 23 -10.67 15.31 -3.80
N ALA A 24 -9.88 16.04 -4.61
CA ALA A 24 -8.95 15.45 -5.54
C ALA A 24 -7.78 14.81 -4.81
N ILE A 25 -7.51 13.54 -5.11
CA ILE A 25 -6.39 12.77 -4.55
C ILE A 25 -5.49 12.33 -5.69
N LEU A 26 -4.19 12.50 -5.52
CA LEU A 26 -3.15 12.02 -6.42
C LEU A 26 -2.37 10.88 -5.76
N ILE A 27 -2.40 9.69 -6.33
CA ILE A 27 -1.48 8.59 -5.96
C ILE A 27 -0.29 8.66 -6.89
N LYS A 28 0.91 8.70 -6.34
CA LYS A 28 2.16 8.70 -7.10
C LYS A 28 3.27 7.97 -6.36
N LYS A 29 4.33 7.66 -7.09
CA LYS A 29 5.53 7.09 -6.48
C LYS A 29 6.12 8.08 -5.47
N LEU A 30 6.54 7.56 -4.32
CA LEU A 30 7.29 8.31 -3.32
C LEU A 30 8.63 8.76 -3.93
N ASP A 31 8.94 10.03 -3.85
CA ASP A 31 10.23 10.59 -4.24
C ASP A 31 11.03 11.07 -3.02
N ASP A 32 12.33 11.30 -3.21
CA ASP A 32 13.25 11.62 -2.13
C ASP A 32 12.86 12.88 -1.35
N SER A 33 12.21 13.86 -2.01
CA SER A 33 11.78 15.10 -1.36
C SER A 33 10.67 14.88 -0.31
N MET A 34 9.94 13.75 -0.40
CA MET A 34 8.83 13.43 0.48
C MET A 34 9.21 12.52 1.66
N HIS A 35 10.43 11.96 1.71
CA HIS A 35 10.85 11.01 2.75
C HIS A 35 10.64 11.57 4.16
N GLN A 36 11.07 12.82 4.40
CA GLN A 36 10.93 13.46 5.71
C GLN A 36 9.46 13.73 6.08
N ALA A 37 8.63 14.09 5.08
CA ALA A 37 7.20 14.28 5.30
C ALA A 37 6.52 12.96 5.67
N LEU A 38 6.85 11.86 4.99
CA LEU A 38 6.33 10.53 5.31
C LEU A 38 6.70 10.10 6.73
N ILE A 39 7.98 10.27 7.13
CA ILE A 39 8.44 9.96 8.48
C ILE A 39 7.64 10.74 9.53
N LYS A 40 7.46 12.07 9.33
CA LYS A 40 6.67 12.92 10.23
C LYS A 40 5.22 12.43 10.34
N LYS A 41 4.62 11.98 9.23
CA LYS A 41 3.25 11.42 9.22
C LYS A 41 3.16 10.15 10.06
N TYR A 42 4.13 9.24 9.99
CA TYR A 42 4.14 8.03 10.82
C TYR A 42 4.41 8.35 12.29
N LEU A 43 5.29 9.30 12.59
CA LEU A 43 5.53 9.76 13.97
C LEU A 43 4.28 10.38 14.60
N ALA A 44 3.43 11.03 13.81
CA ALA A 44 2.17 11.63 14.23
C ALA A 44 0.98 10.66 14.20
N TYR A 45 1.15 9.42 13.71
CA TYR A 45 0.08 8.43 13.62
C TYR A 45 -0.44 8.05 15.01
N GLN A 46 -1.77 8.06 15.19
CA GLN A 46 -2.41 7.69 16.46
C GLN A 46 -3.66 6.82 16.22
N PRO A 47 -3.88 5.79 17.04
CA PRO A 47 -2.91 5.24 18.00
C PRO A 47 -1.79 4.49 17.26
N ARG A 48 -0.55 4.54 17.77
CA ARG A 48 0.52 3.65 17.34
C ARG A 48 0.25 2.23 17.82
N ASP A 49 0.95 1.26 17.28
CA ASP A 49 0.73 -0.16 17.61
C ASP A 49 -0.68 -0.66 17.27
N SER A 50 -1.35 0.03 16.33
CA SER A 50 -2.76 -0.22 16.01
C SER A 50 -2.98 -1.31 14.96
N PHE A 51 -1.91 -1.81 14.33
CA PHE A 51 -1.95 -2.91 13.38
C PHE A 51 -0.71 -3.80 13.54
N GLU A 52 -0.86 -4.88 14.27
CA GLU A 52 0.17 -5.91 14.50
C GLU A 52 1.51 -5.34 15.02
N GLY A 53 1.45 -4.41 15.98
CA GLY A 53 2.65 -3.77 16.53
C GLY A 53 3.22 -2.64 15.70
N LEU A 54 2.48 -2.14 14.69
CA LEU A 54 2.90 -1.10 13.77
C LEU A 54 1.93 0.10 13.78
N PRO A 55 2.40 1.33 13.52
CA PRO A 55 3.80 1.76 13.57
C PRO A 55 4.41 1.55 14.97
N PRO A 56 5.71 1.31 15.09
CA PRO A 56 6.35 1.14 16.39
C PRO A 56 6.08 2.31 17.35
N ILE A 57 5.88 2.00 18.64
CA ILE A 57 5.55 3.00 19.66
C ILE A 57 6.69 4.00 19.86
N GLU A 58 7.93 3.48 19.95
CA GLU A 58 9.13 4.31 20.15
C GLU A 58 9.50 5.08 18.88
N ASP A 59 9.74 6.39 19.00
CA ASP A 59 10.02 7.27 17.86
C ASP A 59 11.22 6.79 17.03
N GLU A 60 12.32 6.39 17.68
CA GLU A 60 13.50 5.92 16.98
C GLU A 60 13.23 4.62 16.21
N ALA A 61 12.47 3.70 16.78
CA ALA A 61 12.07 2.45 16.13
C ALA A 61 11.14 2.75 14.94
N CYS A 62 10.19 3.68 15.10
CA CYS A 62 9.29 4.12 14.05
C CYS A 62 10.08 4.72 12.86
N VAL A 63 11.02 5.63 13.12
CA VAL A 63 11.88 6.24 12.09
C VAL A 63 12.68 5.17 11.34
N LYS A 64 13.32 4.22 12.06
CA LYS A 64 14.07 3.11 11.46
C LYS A 64 13.17 2.22 10.59
N TRP A 65 11.96 1.94 11.05
CA TRP A 65 10.99 1.12 10.33
C TRP A 65 10.53 1.81 9.04
N VAL A 66 10.20 3.12 9.08
CA VAL A 66 9.82 3.90 7.88
C VAL A 66 10.98 3.94 6.88
N TRP A 67 12.21 4.19 7.34
CA TRP A 67 13.39 4.16 6.45
C TRP A 67 13.61 2.79 5.82
N LYS A 68 13.35 1.71 6.57
CA LYS A 68 13.40 0.36 6.02
C LYS A 68 12.38 0.18 4.90
N MET A 69 11.13 0.62 5.07
CA MET A 69 10.11 0.58 4.01
C MET A 69 10.53 1.37 2.77
N ILE A 70 11.07 2.57 2.96
CA ILE A 70 11.53 3.42 1.85
C ILE A 70 12.64 2.75 1.07
N ARG A 71 13.61 2.16 1.75
CA ARG A 71 14.79 1.55 1.14
C ARG A 71 14.49 0.21 0.46
N ASP A 72 13.71 -0.63 1.12
CA ASP A 72 13.55 -2.04 0.75
C ASP A 72 12.28 -2.27 -0.11
N GLY A 73 11.38 -1.29 -0.18
CA GLY A 73 10.11 -1.39 -0.90
C GLY A 73 9.95 -0.41 -2.06
N THR A 74 9.04 -0.75 -2.97
CA THR A 74 8.48 0.22 -3.93
C THR A 74 7.30 0.92 -3.26
N ASN A 75 7.38 2.24 -3.11
CA ASN A 75 6.46 3.00 -2.27
C ASN A 75 5.60 3.96 -3.10
N LEU A 76 4.28 3.98 -2.84
CA LEU A 76 3.34 4.96 -3.37
C LEU A 76 2.75 5.78 -2.22
N VAL A 77 2.48 7.06 -2.47
CA VAL A 77 1.78 7.94 -1.54
C VAL A 77 0.51 8.49 -2.18
N ALA A 78 -0.54 8.62 -1.39
CA ALA A 78 -1.74 9.37 -1.73
C ALA A 78 -1.59 10.79 -1.18
N LEU A 79 -1.73 11.78 -2.06
CA LEU A 79 -1.60 13.19 -1.75
C LEU A 79 -2.98 13.85 -1.90
N ALA A 80 -3.42 14.57 -0.87
CA ALA A 80 -4.53 15.51 -0.95
C ALA A 80 -4.08 16.85 -1.53
N SER A 81 -5.00 17.81 -1.62
CA SER A 81 -4.71 19.20 -1.98
C SER A 81 -3.52 19.72 -1.15
N GLU A 82 -2.70 20.56 -1.75
CA GLU A 82 -1.49 21.14 -1.12
C GLU A 82 -0.35 20.13 -0.89
N GLY A 83 -0.46 18.89 -1.38
CA GLY A 83 0.60 17.89 -1.27
C GLY A 83 0.68 17.18 0.09
N ASP A 84 -0.38 17.26 0.91
CA ASP A 84 -0.43 16.54 2.17
C ASP A 84 -0.54 15.02 1.95
N ILE A 85 0.35 14.24 2.58
CA ILE A 85 0.32 12.78 2.49
C ILE A 85 -0.84 12.26 3.36
N VAL A 86 -1.83 11.63 2.73
CA VAL A 86 -3.04 11.10 3.36
C VAL A 86 -3.12 9.59 3.40
N GLY A 87 -2.23 8.92 2.67
CA GLY A 87 -2.08 7.47 2.67
C GLY A 87 -0.74 7.05 2.08
N HIS A 88 -0.33 5.83 2.37
CA HIS A 88 0.92 5.25 1.92
C HIS A 88 0.73 3.75 1.68
N THR A 89 1.38 3.22 0.66
CA THR A 89 1.50 1.79 0.43
C THR A 89 2.92 1.44 0.03
N ALA A 90 3.38 0.26 0.44
CA ALA A 90 4.69 -0.27 0.11
C ALA A 90 4.56 -1.71 -0.41
N ILE A 91 5.31 -2.03 -1.45
CA ILE A 91 5.42 -3.35 -2.06
C ILE A 91 6.83 -3.87 -1.81
N PHE A 92 6.94 -5.00 -1.13
CA PHE A 92 8.21 -5.62 -0.77
C PHE A 92 8.42 -6.91 -1.56
N PHE A 93 9.63 -7.09 -2.06
CA PHE A 93 10.03 -8.31 -2.74
C PHE A 93 10.12 -9.47 -1.72
N ILE A 94 9.44 -10.59 -2.00
CA ILE A 94 9.58 -11.85 -1.29
C ILE A 94 10.48 -12.78 -2.10
N ASP A 95 10.10 -13.04 -3.35
CA ASP A 95 10.85 -13.83 -4.33
C ASP A 95 10.50 -13.39 -5.77
N ARG A 96 10.95 -14.14 -6.76
CA ARG A 96 10.75 -13.78 -8.17
C ARG A 96 9.28 -13.71 -8.61
N GLN A 97 8.38 -14.36 -7.88
CA GLN A 97 6.97 -14.47 -8.23
C GLN A 97 6.06 -13.74 -7.27
N ARG A 98 6.53 -13.47 -6.03
CA ARG A 98 5.70 -12.98 -4.95
C ARG A 98 6.21 -11.68 -4.36
N CYS A 99 5.30 -10.79 -4.06
CA CYS A 99 5.55 -9.60 -3.25
C CYS A 99 4.59 -9.53 -2.06
N GLU A 100 5.02 -8.82 -1.03
CA GLU A 100 4.19 -8.44 0.11
C GLU A 100 3.73 -7.00 -0.04
N MET A 101 2.51 -6.68 0.39
CA MET A 101 1.96 -5.34 0.35
C MET A 101 1.55 -4.89 1.75
N LEU A 102 1.90 -3.65 2.08
CA LEU A 102 1.41 -2.94 3.26
C LEU A 102 0.72 -1.66 2.81
N THR A 103 -0.48 -1.38 3.34
CA THR A 103 -1.24 -0.16 3.00
C THR A 103 -1.75 0.53 4.26
N VAL A 104 -1.54 1.83 4.36
CA VAL A 104 -1.97 2.67 5.49
C VAL A 104 -2.69 3.91 4.96
N VAL A 105 -3.86 4.23 5.53
CA VAL A 105 -4.56 5.50 5.35
C VAL A 105 -4.68 6.17 6.71
N TRP A 106 -4.30 7.44 6.81
CA TRP A 106 -4.38 8.18 8.07
C TRP A 106 -5.81 8.25 8.57
N PRO A 107 -6.06 8.13 9.88
CA PRO A 107 -7.40 7.98 10.47
C PRO A 107 -8.44 8.99 9.96
N GLN A 108 -8.06 10.28 9.85
CA GLN A 108 -8.93 11.36 9.39
C GLN A 108 -9.31 11.28 7.90
N PHE A 109 -8.62 10.44 7.11
CA PHE A 109 -8.84 10.24 5.69
C PHE A 109 -9.43 8.86 5.35
N GLN A 110 -9.69 8.04 6.36
CA GLN A 110 -10.31 6.73 6.18
C GLN A 110 -11.77 6.85 5.72
N SER A 111 -12.32 5.74 5.17
CA SER A 111 -13.69 5.65 4.64
C SER A 111 -14.01 6.59 3.45
N ARG A 112 -12.97 7.16 2.82
CA ARG A 112 -13.08 8.07 1.68
C ARG A 112 -12.76 7.41 0.33
N GLY A 113 -12.48 6.10 0.29
CA GLY A 113 -12.10 5.36 -0.92
C GLY A 113 -10.58 5.32 -1.17
N ILE A 114 -9.78 6.11 -0.45
CA ILE A 114 -8.34 6.23 -0.64
C ILE A 114 -7.62 4.88 -0.48
N GLY A 115 -8.01 4.09 0.53
CA GLY A 115 -7.41 2.76 0.76
C GLY A 115 -7.65 1.80 -0.40
N THR A 116 -8.86 1.78 -0.96
CA THR A 116 -9.19 0.96 -2.13
C THR A 116 -8.34 1.35 -3.34
N GLU A 117 -8.18 2.65 -3.60
CA GLU A 117 -7.38 3.12 -4.73
C GLU A 117 -5.88 2.88 -4.54
N LEU A 118 -5.36 2.99 -3.30
CA LEU A 118 -3.97 2.60 -2.99
C LEU A 118 -3.73 1.10 -3.22
N VAL A 119 -4.67 0.23 -2.80
CA VAL A 119 -4.57 -1.22 -3.03
C VAL A 119 -4.61 -1.53 -4.53
N ARG A 120 -5.54 -0.95 -5.29
CA ARG A 120 -5.61 -1.12 -6.76
C ARG A 120 -4.33 -0.65 -7.46
N SER A 121 -3.81 0.51 -7.04
CA SER A 121 -2.55 1.06 -7.56
C SER A 121 -1.38 0.12 -7.28
N SER A 122 -1.34 -0.48 -6.09
CA SER A 122 -0.31 -1.45 -5.72
C SER A 122 -0.41 -2.75 -6.51
N ILE A 123 -1.63 -3.25 -6.74
CA ILE A 123 -1.88 -4.44 -7.57
C ILE A 123 -1.40 -4.20 -8.99
N HIS A 124 -1.80 -3.07 -9.59
CA HIS A 124 -1.35 -2.69 -10.92
C HIS A 124 0.19 -2.61 -10.99
N LEU A 125 0.80 -1.93 -10.05
CA LEU A 125 2.26 -1.77 -10.02
C LEU A 125 2.99 -3.10 -9.79
N ALA A 126 2.47 -3.98 -8.92
CA ALA A 126 3.03 -5.31 -8.70
C ALA A 126 2.98 -6.17 -9.97
N HIS A 127 1.89 -6.07 -10.74
CA HIS A 127 1.75 -6.72 -12.04
C HIS A 127 2.78 -6.18 -13.04
N GLU A 128 2.93 -4.85 -13.17
CA GLU A 128 3.94 -4.22 -14.04
C GLU A 128 5.38 -4.57 -13.63
N MET A 129 5.62 -4.86 -12.35
CA MET A 129 6.90 -5.36 -11.83
C MET A 129 7.13 -6.85 -12.13
N GLY A 130 6.18 -7.54 -12.75
CA GLY A 130 6.27 -8.95 -13.13
C GLY A 130 6.00 -9.94 -12.01
N PHE A 131 5.39 -9.51 -10.91
CA PHE A 131 4.95 -10.45 -9.87
C PHE A 131 3.71 -11.21 -10.30
N GLU A 132 3.63 -12.47 -9.89
CA GLU A 132 2.49 -13.34 -10.15
C GLU A 132 1.50 -13.38 -8.98
N LYS A 133 1.94 -13.00 -7.79
CA LYS A 133 1.13 -13.03 -6.58
C LYS A 133 1.49 -11.89 -5.62
N VAL A 134 0.45 -11.25 -5.08
CA VAL A 134 0.55 -10.30 -3.97
C VAL A 134 0.05 -10.98 -2.69
N TRP A 135 0.84 -10.89 -1.63
CA TRP A 135 0.51 -11.40 -0.31
C TRP A 135 0.44 -10.27 0.71
N LEU A 136 -0.35 -10.44 1.75
CA LEU A 136 -0.42 -9.54 2.90
C LEU A 136 -0.89 -10.26 4.16
N SER A 137 -0.53 -9.72 5.32
CA SER A 137 -1.13 -10.04 6.62
C SER A 137 -2.01 -8.88 7.08
N VAL A 138 -3.12 -9.18 7.74
CA VAL A 138 -4.04 -8.18 8.27
C VAL A 138 -4.67 -8.68 9.57
N ASP A 139 -4.74 -7.82 10.58
CA ASP A 139 -5.45 -8.11 11.84
C ASP A 139 -6.88 -8.60 11.55
N ALA A 140 -7.25 -9.74 12.14
CA ALA A 140 -8.58 -10.35 11.98
C ALA A 140 -9.71 -9.40 12.41
N ALA A 141 -9.44 -8.51 13.38
CA ALA A 141 -10.38 -7.49 13.84
C ALA A 141 -10.47 -6.28 12.89
N ASN A 142 -9.51 -6.09 11.98
CA ASN A 142 -9.53 -5.01 11.00
C ASN A 142 -10.49 -5.33 9.84
N LEU A 143 -11.80 -5.39 10.14
CA LEU A 143 -12.84 -5.74 9.17
C LEU A 143 -12.87 -4.80 7.97
N ARG A 144 -12.50 -3.52 8.15
CA ARG A 144 -12.44 -2.53 7.07
C ARG A 144 -11.37 -2.88 6.05
N ALA A 145 -10.15 -3.13 6.48
CA ALA A 145 -9.06 -3.49 5.58
C ALA A 145 -9.36 -4.82 4.86
N ARG A 146 -9.84 -5.82 5.60
CA ARG A 146 -10.24 -7.11 5.02
C ARG A 146 -11.34 -6.98 3.97
N HIS A 147 -12.30 -6.08 4.15
CA HIS A 147 -13.33 -5.79 3.17
C HIS A 147 -12.71 -5.19 1.89
N ILE A 148 -11.84 -4.19 2.02
CA ILE A 148 -11.12 -3.58 0.89
C ILE A 148 -10.32 -4.63 0.11
N TYR A 149 -9.57 -5.48 0.80
CA TYR A 149 -8.79 -6.52 0.14
C TYR A 149 -9.67 -7.51 -0.62
N LYS A 150 -10.79 -7.94 -0.03
CA LYS A 150 -11.76 -8.82 -0.71
C LYS A 150 -12.38 -8.14 -1.94
N GLU A 151 -12.76 -6.87 -1.85
CA GLU A 151 -13.27 -6.09 -3.00
C GLU A 151 -12.22 -5.98 -4.13
N CYS A 152 -10.93 -6.00 -3.78
CA CYS A 152 -9.82 -5.99 -4.73
C CYS A 152 -9.40 -7.40 -5.20
N GLY A 153 -10.14 -8.45 -4.83
CA GLY A 153 -9.92 -9.81 -5.30
C GLY A 153 -9.01 -10.69 -4.44
N PHE A 154 -8.56 -10.19 -3.28
CA PHE A 154 -7.77 -11.02 -2.36
C PHE A 154 -8.62 -12.12 -1.71
N GLU A 155 -8.05 -13.32 -1.63
CA GLU A 155 -8.63 -14.47 -0.96
C GLU A 155 -7.91 -14.74 0.37
N CYS A 156 -8.66 -15.22 1.39
CA CYS A 156 -8.07 -15.64 2.65
C CYS A 156 -7.35 -16.98 2.45
N LEU A 157 -6.10 -17.07 2.88
CA LEU A 157 -5.30 -18.30 2.83
C LEU A 157 -5.38 -19.07 4.14
N SER A 158 -5.20 -18.38 5.26
CA SER A 158 -5.19 -18.97 6.61
C SER A 158 -5.59 -17.92 7.64
N SER A 159 -5.98 -18.38 8.82
CA SER A 159 -6.03 -17.56 10.03
C SER A 159 -4.76 -17.85 10.81
N GLY A 160 -3.93 -16.84 11.05
CA GLY A 160 -2.70 -16.96 11.81
C GLY A 160 -2.97 -17.24 13.29
N ASP A 161 -2.00 -17.86 13.96
CA ASP A 161 -2.09 -18.20 15.41
C ASP A 161 -2.08 -16.94 16.31
N ARG A 162 -1.77 -15.76 15.74
CA ARG A 162 -1.66 -14.49 16.48
C ARG A 162 -2.85 -13.56 16.31
N GLY A 163 -3.94 -14.02 15.70
CA GLY A 163 -5.13 -13.19 15.44
C GLY A 163 -5.03 -12.36 14.16
N ASP A 164 -4.10 -12.67 13.28
CA ASP A 164 -3.98 -12.14 11.94
C ASP A 164 -4.63 -13.07 10.89
N VAL A 165 -4.89 -12.54 9.71
CA VAL A 165 -5.39 -13.25 8.54
C VAL A 165 -4.43 -13.02 7.39
N GLU A 166 -3.89 -14.09 6.85
CA GLU A 166 -3.12 -14.04 5.61
C GLU A 166 -4.06 -14.00 4.41
N MET A 167 -3.80 -13.08 3.49
CA MET A 167 -4.55 -12.95 2.26
C MET A 167 -3.60 -12.89 1.06
N ALA A 168 -4.04 -13.40 -0.09
CA ALA A 168 -3.28 -13.31 -1.33
C ALA A 168 -4.19 -13.05 -2.52
N LEU A 169 -3.60 -12.43 -3.54
CA LEU A 169 -4.18 -12.20 -4.86
C LEU A 169 -3.26 -12.83 -5.91
N ASP A 170 -3.82 -13.69 -6.77
CA ASP A 170 -3.14 -14.20 -7.96
C ASP A 170 -3.32 -13.20 -9.10
N LEU A 171 -2.20 -12.79 -9.71
CA LEU A 171 -2.20 -11.81 -10.79
C LEU A 171 -2.26 -12.45 -12.19
N LYS A 172 -2.09 -13.80 -12.29
CA LYS A 172 -2.04 -14.51 -13.59
C LYS A 172 -3.36 -14.53 -14.34
N GLY A 173 -4.49 -14.36 -13.65
CA GLY A 173 -5.83 -14.46 -14.24
C GLY A 173 -6.46 -13.15 -14.71
N GLN A 174 -5.82 -12.01 -14.53
CA GLN A 174 -6.43 -10.69 -14.81
C GLN A 174 -6.37 -10.26 -16.30
N HIS A 175 -5.79 -11.07 -17.19
CA HIS A 175 -5.68 -10.74 -18.63
C HIS A 175 -6.84 -11.20 -19.50
N GLU A 176 -7.84 -11.92 -19.00
CA GLU A 176 -8.93 -12.48 -19.82
C GLU A 176 -10.23 -11.69 -19.85
N GLU A 177 -10.37 -10.60 -19.09
CA GLU A 177 -11.63 -9.83 -19.01
C GLU A 177 -11.64 -8.48 -19.78
N GLU A 178 -10.56 -8.09 -20.45
CA GLU A 178 -10.52 -6.89 -21.30
C GLU A 178 -10.39 -7.22 -22.81
N GLN A 179 -11.30 -8.04 -23.33
CA GLN A 179 -11.52 -8.16 -24.78
C GLN A 179 -13.01 -8.00 -25.14
#